data_f39c99e24e4e693b1337885237a47bc7
#
_entry.id   f39c99e24e4e693b1337885237a47bc7
#
_cell.length_a   1.000
_cell.length_b   1.000
_cell.length_c   1.000
_cell.angle_alpha   90.00
_cell.angle_beta   90.00
_cell.angle_gamma   90.00
#
_symmetry.space_group_name_H-M   'P 1'
#
loop_
_entity.id
_entity.type
_entity.pdbx_description
1 polymer ?
#
loop_
_entity_poly.entity_id
_entity_poly.type
_entity_poly.pdbx_seq_one_letter_code
_entity_poly.pdbx_strand_id
1 'polypeptide(L)'
;MKDNLIPIGKMAAMNRVSVPTLRLYDEKGLLKPRYVDPETGYRYYDIDQNARLDMIAYMKELGMSLAQIAQVLQKEDISLIEELLSQKNEQIHEQ
;
A
#
# COMPACT_ATOMS: atom_id res chain seq x y z
N MET A 1 8.73 19.04 -2.93
CA MET A 1 9.24 18.27 -2.44
C MET A 1 9.12 17.68 -1.06
N LYS A 2 10.09 17.86 -0.18
CA LYS A 2 10.03 17.22 1.13
C LYS A 2 8.84 17.68 1.95
N ASP A 3 8.30 18.83 1.64
CA ASP A 3 7.18 19.37 2.41
C ASP A 3 5.95 18.51 2.35
N ASN A 4 5.80 17.74 1.27
CA ASN A 4 4.64 16.89 1.10
C ASN A 4 4.89 15.43 1.46
N LEU A 5 6.09 15.15 1.98
CA LEU A 5 6.45 13.79 2.29
C LEU A 5 6.12 13.47 3.75
N ILE A 6 5.74 12.23 3.97
CA ILE A 6 5.31 11.74 5.28
C ILE A 6 6.36 10.76 5.81
N PRO A 7 6.94 11.03 6.99
CA PRO A 7 7.90 10.08 7.57
C PRO A 7 7.24 8.73 7.83
N ILE A 8 8.05 7.68 7.79
CA ILE A 8 7.55 6.31 7.91
C ILE A 8 6.73 6.10 9.19
N GLY A 9 7.15 6.70 10.30
CA GLY A 9 6.42 6.55 11.56
C GLY A 9 5.03 7.13 11.48
N LYS A 10 4.89 8.30 10.85
CA LYS A 10 3.59 8.93 10.71
C LYS A 10 2.72 8.17 9.70
N MET A 11 3.35 7.70 8.62
CA MET A 11 2.63 6.90 7.64
C MET A 11 2.07 5.64 8.27
N ALA A 12 2.86 5.00 9.11
CA ALA A 12 2.42 3.79 9.81
C ALA A 12 1.23 4.09 10.71
N ALA A 13 1.31 5.18 11.48
CA ALA A 13 0.23 5.55 12.40
C ALA A 13 -1.04 5.87 11.64
N MET A 14 -0.93 6.60 10.53
CA MET A 14 -2.10 6.99 9.74
C MET A 14 -2.83 5.77 9.18
N ASN A 15 -2.11 4.70 8.89
CA ASN A 15 -2.67 3.54 8.23
C ASN A 15 -2.83 2.35 9.16
N ARG A 16 -2.60 2.55 10.45
CA ARG A 16 -2.77 1.52 11.48
C ARG A 16 -1.95 0.27 11.20
N VAL A 17 -0.73 0.49 10.71
CA VAL A 17 0.23 -0.60 10.53
C VAL A 17 1.48 -0.22 11.32
N SER A 18 2.35 -1.20 11.54
CA SER A 18 3.59 -0.94 12.25
C SER A 18 4.68 -0.50 11.28
N VAL A 19 5.70 0.19 11.82
CA VAL A 19 6.85 0.55 11.01
C VAL A 19 7.53 -0.69 10.43
N PRO A 20 7.73 -1.77 11.20
CA PRO A 20 8.29 -2.99 10.61
C PRO A 20 7.45 -3.54 9.46
N THR A 21 6.13 -3.38 9.52
CA THR A 21 5.27 -3.83 8.43
C THR A 21 5.55 -3.03 7.17
N LEU A 22 5.70 -1.71 7.29
CA LEU A 22 6.02 -0.89 6.12
C LEU A 22 7.39 -1.24 5.54
N ARG A 23 8.35 -1.56 6.40
CA ARG A 23 9.66 -2.00 5.95
C ARG A 23 9.58 -3.34 5.22
N LEU A 24 8.74 -4.23 5.73
CA LEU A 24 8.51 -5.51 5.08
C LEU A 24 7.90 -5.32 3.70
N TYR A 25 6.93 -4.42 3.60
CA TYR A 25 6.30 -4.13 2.31
C TYR A 25 7.32 -3.59 1.31
N ASP A 26 8.26 -2.79 1.78
CA ASP A 26 9.35 -2.30 0.93
C ASP A 26 10.19 -3.47 0.42
N GLU A 27 10.59 -4.35 1.33
CA GLU A 27 11.41 -5.50 0.97
C GLU A 27 10.71 -6.43 -0.01
N LYS A 28 9.42 -6.61 0.17
CA LYS A 28 8.63 -7.52 -0.66
C LYS A 28 8.12 -6.87 -1.94
N GLY A 29 8.38 -5.58 -2.11
CA GLY A 29 7.95 -4.89 -3.32
C GLY A 29 6.49 -4.50 -3.34
N LEU A 30 5.81 -4.53 -2.19
CA LEU A 30 4.41 -4.15 -2.13
C LEU A 30 4.25 -2.63 -2.10
N LEU A 31 5.09 -1.95 -1.34
CA LEU A 31 5.01 -0.51 -1.22
C LEU A 31 6.40 0.05 -0.96
N LYS A 32 6.93 0.75 -1.95
CA LYS A 32 8.24 1.37 -1.80
C LYS A 32 8.09 2.82 -1.38
N PRO A 33 8.95 3.29 -0.47
CA PRO A 33 8.88 4.70 -0.08
C PRO A 33 9.12 5.61 -1.27
N ARG A 34 8.46 6.74 -1.25
CA ARG A 34 8.61 7.73 -2.30
C ARG A 34 10.02 8.29 -2.33
N TYR A 35 10.64 8.42 -1.17
CA TYR A 35 11.94 9.03 -1.05
C TYR A 35 12.68 8.38 0.13
N VAL A 36 13.94 8.11 -0.06
CA VAL A 36 14.82 7.62 1.01
C VAL A 36 15.97 8.60 1.13
N ASP A 37 16.13 9.15 2.33
CA ASP A 37 17.22 10.10 2.57
C ASP A 37 18.55 9.36 2.45
N PRO A 38 19.43 9.75 1.52
CA PRO A 38 20.68 9.02 1.31
C PRO A 38 21.65 9.12 2.49
N GLU A 39 21.48 10.12 3.34
CA GLU A 39 22.40 10.29 4.46
C GLU A 39 21.95 9.54 5.69
N THR A 40 20.64 9.54 5.98
CA THR A 40 20.13 8.95 7.18
C THR A 40 19.45 7.60 6.95
N GLY A 41 19.04 7.32 5.73
CA GLY A 41 18.29 6.12 5.42
C GLY A 41 16.83 6.23 5.81
N TYR A 42 16.38 7.40 6.24
CA TYR A 42 14.98 7.60 6.61
C TYR A 42 14.10 7.46 5.39
N ARG A 43 12.96 6.79 5.57
CA ARG A 43 11.98 6.56 4.52
C ARG A 43 10.83 7.55 4.64
N TYR A 44 10.43 8.09 3.50
CA TYR A 44 9.34 9.05 3.41
C TYR A 44 8.34 8.60 2.35
N TYR A 45 7.08 8.84 2.63
CA TYR A 45 5.99 8.39 1.77
C TYR A 45 5.18 9.57 1.30
N ASP A 46 4.41 9.35 0.24
CA ASP A 46 3.50 10.34 -0.32
C ASP A 46 2.09 10.02 0.14
N ILE A 47 1.27 11.06 0.33
CA ILE A 47 -0.11 10.84 0.75
C ILE A 47 -0.87 9.95 -0.24
N ASP A 48 -0.50 10.02 -1.52
CA ASP A 48 -1.13 9.19 -2.54
C ASP A 48 -0.88 7.71 -2.30
N GLN A 49 0.15 7.37 -1.56
CA GLN A 49 0.47 5.97 -1.28
C GLN A 49 -0.48 5.36 -0.26
N ASN A 50 -1.30 6.19 0.40
CA ASN A 50 -2.35 5.67 1.27
C ASN A 50 -3.31 4.76 0.51
N ALA A 51 -3.64 5.13 -0.73
CA ALA A 51 -4.57 4.33 -1.53
C ALA A 51 -4.00 2.94 -1.77
N ARG A 52 -2.69 2.87 -2.02
CA ARG A 52 -2.05 1.57 -2.25
C ARG A 52 -2.06 0.74 -0.98
N LEU A 53 -1.85 1.36 0.18
CA LEU A 53 -1.94 0.64 1.45
C LEU A 53 -3.34 0.13 1.70
N ASP A 54 -4.34 0.93 1.37
CA ASP A 54 -5.74 0.50 1.50
C ASP A 54 -6.00 -0.72 0.63
N MET A 55 -5.45 -0.73 -0.57
CA MET A 55 -5.62 -1.87 -1.46
C MET A 55 -4.93 -3.12 -0.93
N ILE A 56 -3.75 -2.94 -0.35
CA ILE A 56 -3.05 -4.07 0.26
C ILE A 56 -3.89 -4.64 1.40
N ALA A 57 -4.44 -3.77 2.26
CA ALA A 57 -5.28 -4.19 3.36
C ALA A 57 -6.51 -4.94 2.87
N TYR A 58 -7.13 -4.43 1.82
CA TYR A 58 -8.32 -5.07 1.26
C TYR A 58 -7.99 -6.46 0.72
N MET A 59 -6.89 -6.58 -0.01
CA MET A 59 -6.51 -7.88 -0.56
C MET A 59 -6.16 -8.88 0.54
N LYS A 60 -5.58 -8.39 1.64
CA LYS A 60 -5.33 -9.26 2.79
C LYS A 60 -6.64 -9.76 3.39
N GLU A 61 -7.64 -8.90 3.46
CA GLU A 61 -8.94 -9.30 3.96
C GLU A 61 -9.58 -10.38 3.08
N LEU A 62 -9.25 -10.36 1.79
CA LEU A 62 -9.73 -11.37 0.87
C LEU A 62 -8.99 -12.69 1.01
N GLY A 63 -8.02 -12.77 1.90
CA GLY A 63 -7.28 -13.99 2.12
C GLY A 63 -6.07 -14.16 1.25
N MET A 64 -5.66 -13.13 0.53
CA MET A 64 -4.48 -13.22 -0.33
C MET A 64 -3.20 -13.17 0.51
N SER A 65 -2.22 -13.96 0.10
CA SER A 65 -0.90 -13.89 0.71
C SER A 65 -0.16 -12.67 0.25
N LEU A 66 0.88 -12.27 0.98
CA LEU A 66 1.69 -11.14 0.57
C LEU A 66 2.32 -11.37 -0.80
N ALA A 67 2.72 -12.61 -1.08
CA ALA A 67 3.30 -12.94 -2.38
C ALA A 67 2.29 -12.72 -3.50
N GLN A 68 1.04 -13.13 -3.27
CA GLN A 68 -0.01 -12.93 -4.26
C GLN A 68 -0.30 -11.46 -4.47
N ILE A 69 -0.36 -10.70 -3.37
CA ILE A 69 -0.59 -9.27 -3.46
C ILE A 69 0.54 -8.61 -4.24
N ALA A 70 1.77 -8.99 -3.96
CA ALA A 70 2.91 -8.41 -4.65
C ALA A 70 2.83 -8.68 -6.14
N GLN A 71 2.39 -9.88 -6.53
CA GLN A 71 2.26 -10.20 -7.95
C GLN A 71 1.24 -9.30 -8.63
N VAL A 72 0.11 -9.07 -7.98
CA VAL A 72 -0.92 -8.20 -8.54
C VAL A 72 -0.38 -6.79 -8.72
N LEU A 73 0.30 -6.28 -7.70
CA LEU A 73 0.79 -4.91 -7.74
C LEU A 73 1.95 -4.73 -8.72
N GLN A 74 2.79 -5.74 -8.83
CA GLN A 74 3.94 -5.66 -9.73
C GLN A 74 3.54 -5.68 -11.20
N LYS A 75 2.47 -6.42 -11.50
CA LYS A 75 1.98 -6.44 -12.87
C LYS A 75 1.29 -5.14 -13.25
N GLU A 76 1.03 -4.31 -12.24
CA GLU A 76 0.32 -3.06 -12.46
C GLU A 76 -0.98 -3.30 -13.23
N ASP A 77 -1.62 -4.42 -12.90
CA ASP A 77 -2.87 -4.76 -13.55
C ASP A 77 -3.99 -3.96 -12.90
N ILE A 78 -4.08 -2.71 -13.32
CA ILE A 78 -5.08 -1.80 -12.79
C ILE A 78 -6.48 -2.36 -13.03
N SER A 79 -6.66 -3.03 -14.17
CA SER A 79 -7.97 -3.62 -14.48
C SER A 79 -8.37 -4.63 -13.43
N LEU A 80 -7.45 -5.48 -13.00
CA LEU A 80 -7.75 -6.47 -11.98
C LEU A 80 -8.08 -5.82 -10.66
N ILE A 81 -7.32 -4.79 -10.30
CA ILE A 81 -7.56 -4.07 -9.05
C ILE A 81 -8.93 -3.41 -9.09
N GLU A 82 -9.25 -2.77 -10.20
CA GLU A 82 -10.55 -2.13 -10.36
C GLU A 82 -11.67 -3.15 -10.31
N GLU A 83 -11.44 -4.32 -10.88
CA GLU A 83 -12.43 -5.37 -10.87
C GLU A 83 -12.71 -5.84 -9.44
N LEU A 84 -11.66 -6.00 -8.63
CA LEU A 84 -11.84 -6.41 -7.25
C LEU A 84 -12.63 -5.39 -6.45
N LEU A 85 -12.31 -4.11 -6.65
CA LEU A 85 -13.03 -3.04 -5.96
C LEU A 85 -14.46 -2.94 -6.45
N SER A 86 -14.66 -3.15 -7.75
CA SER A 86 -15.98 -3.09 -8.35
C SER A 86 -16.87 -4.21 -7.82
N GLN A 87 -16.33 -5.40 -7.67
CA GLN A 87 -17.08 -6.52 -7.12
C GLN A 87 -17.59 -6.21 -5.72
N LYS A 88 -16.74 -5.59 -4.91
CA LYS A 88 -17.15 -5.22 -3.57
C LYS A 88 -18.28 -4.20 -3.61
N ASN A 89 -18.17 -3.22 -4.50
CA ASN A 89 -19.19 -2.20 -4.64
C ASN A 89 -20.51 -2.80 -5.14
N GLU A 90 -20.43 -3.71 -6.09
CA GLU A 90 -21.62 -4.35 -6.62
C GLU A 90 -22.37 -5.12 -5.54
N GLN A 91 -21.62 -5.78 -4.66
CA GLN A 91 -22.25 -6.51 -3.56
C GLN A 91 -23.03 -5.56 -2.67
N ILE A 92 -22.55 -4.34 -2.52
CA ILE A 92 -23.23 -3.35 -1.70
C ILE A 92 -24.44 -2.80 -2.43
N HIS A 93 -24.30 -2.56 -3.72
CA HIS A 93 -25.33 -1.90 -4.50
C HIS A 93 -26.53 -2.80 -4.81
N GLU A 94 -26.30 -4.08 -4.83
CA GLU A 94 -27.38 -5.01 -5.16
C GLU A 94 -28.33 -5.25 -4.00
N GLN A 95 -28.11 -4.56 -2.92
CA GLN A 95 -29.01 -4.66 -1.77
C GLN A 95 -30.39 -3.98 -2.02
#